data_04a88c2f1e04d4192c5c01966728a3ba
#
_entry.id   04a88c2f1e04d4192c5c01966728a3ba
#
_cell.length_a   1.000
_cell.length_b   1.000
_cell.length_c   1.000
_cell.angle_alpha   90.00
_cell.angle_beta   90.00
_cell.angle_gamma   90.00
#
_symmetry.space_group_name_H-M   'P 1'
#
loop_
_entity.id
_entity.type
_entity.pdbx_description
1 polymer ?
#
loop_
_entity_poly.entity_id
_entity_poly.type
_entity_poly.pdbx_seq_one_letter_code
_entity_poly.pdbx_strand_id
1 'polypeptide(L)'
;STAIYGSKSANGVIVVETVRPEPGRLRVSYSGNFTYQTPDLTDYNLMNASEKLNFERLAGRYTAKSIYDSQDELDALYYSRLKEVRRGVNTYWLSEPLRAVLNHSHNLYIDGGDNAMVYGIGVAYSNDDGVMKGSDRETMSGNIKLSYRAKSLIFTNDFNIDVTNWDREPVDFFTFAQANPYYRKYNDDGTVPELLEDMNVAGTTIYNPLYLYNIVNTNKTGEMSLRNNFSIVWRFLNAFQLRG
;
A
#
# COMPACT_ATOMS: atom_id res chain seq x y z
N SER A 1 -10.16 33.90 8.82
CA SER A 1 -11.58 33.85 8.47
C SER A 1 -11.80 32.95 7.28
N THR A 2 -12.60 31.90 7.42
CA THR A 2 -12.93 30.94 6.35
C THR A 2 -13.88 31.52 5.29
N ALA A 3 -14.42 32.70 5.54
CA ALA A 3 -15.41 33.35 4.69
C ALA A 3 -14.98 33.60 3.23
N ILE A 4 -13.66 33.77 2.99
CA ILE A 4 -13.10 33.95 1.64
C ILE A 4 -13.11 32.68 0.79
N TYR A 5 -13.32 31.50 1.38
CA TYR A 5 -13.32 30.22 0.69
C TYR A 5 -14.74 29.69 0.38
N GLY A 6 -15.76 30.48 0.65
CA GLY A 6 -17.16 30.18 0.33
C GLY A 6 -17.82 29.14 1.25
N SER A 7 -19.01 28.69 0.87
CA SER A 7 -19.82 27.76 1.68
C SER A 7 -19.20 26.37 1.91
N LYS A 8 -18.28 25.96 1.06
CA LYS A 8 -17.55 24.67 1.19
C LYS A 8 -16.54 24.66 2.35
N SER A 9 -16.25 25.83 2.94
CA SER A 9 -15.29 25.99 4.04
C SER A 9 -15.89 25.82 5.43
N ALA A 10 -17.16 25.42 5.55
CA ALA A 10 -17.85 25.25 6.83
C ALA A 10 -17.15 24.27 7.78
N ASN A 11 -16.49 23.24 7.25
CA ASN A 11 -15.76 22.23 8.01
C ASN A 11 -14.25 22.52 8.14
N GLY A 12 -13.82 23.75 7.82
CA GLY A 12 -12.43 24.18 7.83
C GLY A 12 -11.79 24.21 6.44
N VAL A 13 -10.61 24.84 6.36
CA VAL A 13 -9.83 24.97 5.13
C VAL A 13 -8.38 24.62 5.45
N ILE A 14 -7.79 23.75 4.66
CA ILE A 14 -6.34 23.48 4.67
C ILE A 14 -5.74 24.31 3.54
N VAL A 15 -4.92 25.29 3.89
CA VAL A 15 -4.18 26.11 2.92
C VAL A 15 -2.75 25.57 2.84
N VAL A 16 -2.37 25.10 1.66
CA VAL A 16 -1.01 24.64 1.39
C VAL A 16 -0.26 25.76 0.69
N GLU A 17 0.75 26.32 1.35
CA GLU A 17 1.68 27.27 0.75
C GLU A 17 2.97 26.54 0.37
N THR A 18 3.30 26.52 -0.91
CA THR A 18 4.54 25.90 -1.38
C THR A 18 5.72 26.86 -1.23
N VAL A 19 6.91 26.31 -0.96
CA VAL A 19 8.15 27.08 -0.89
C VAL A 19 8.32 27.88 -2.18
N ARG A 20 8.57 29.19 -2.04
CA ARG A 20 8.86 30.07 -3.16
C ARG A 20 10.37 30.20 -3.32
N PRO A 21 10.89 30.11 -4.54
CA PRO A 21 12.30 30.38 -4.76
C PRO A 21 12.62 31.83 -4.41
N GLU A 22 13.78 32.04 -3.81
CA GLU A 22 14.24 33.37 -3.38
C GLU A 22 15.42 33.86 -4.19
N PRO A 23 15.55 35.17 -4.42
CA PRO A 23 16.73 35.75 -5.04
C PRO A 23 18.00 35.40 -4.24
N GLY A 24 19.08 35.13 -4.93
CA GLY A 24 20.36 34.84 -4.30
C GLY A 24 21.22 33.87 -5.12
N ARG A 25 22.30 33.43 -4.51
CA ARG A 25 23.17 32.39 -5.10
C ARG A 25 22.43 31.11 -5.26
N LEU A 26 22.89 30.29 -6.19
CA LEU A 26 22.39 28.92 -6.35
C LEU A 26 22.45 28.18 -5.01
N ARG A 27 21.31 27.66 -4.58
CA ARG A 27 21.17 26.78 -3.43
C ARG A 27 20.73 25.41 -3.88
N VAL A 28 21.31 24.40 -3.29
CA VAL A 28 20.96 23.00 -3.52
C VAL A 28 20.56 22.40 -2.18
N SER A 29 19.37 21.89 -2.10
CA SER A 29 18.83 21.23 -0.89
C SER A 29 18.47 19.81 -1.23
N TYR A 30 18.91 18.88 -0.41
CA TYR A 30 18.54 17.47 -0.49
C TYR A 30 17.95 17.02 0.84
N SER A 31 16.86 16.26 0.75
CA SER A 31 16.29 15.56 1.90
C SER A 31 15.99 14.12 1.53
N GLY A 32 16.35 13.20 2.42
CA GLY A 32 16.05 11.78 2.32
C GLY A 32 15.32 11.32 3.59
N ASN A 33 14.29 10.52 3.42
CA ASN A 33 13.56 9.90 4.52
C ASN A 33 13.52 8.39 4.30
N PHE A 34 13.73 7.63 5.38
CA PHE A 34 13.68 6.18 5.37
C PHE A 34 12.77 5.72 6.51
N THR A 35 11.80 4.87 6.20
CA THR A 35 10.84 4.35 7.16
C THR A 35 10.82 2.83 7.09
N TYR A 36 11.23 2.18 8.17
CA TYR A 36 11.13 0.73 8.29
C TYR A 36 9.82 0.36 8.98
N GLN A 37 9.04 -0.53 8.35
CA GLN A 37 7.76 -0.99 8.88
C GLN A 37 7.74 -2.51 8.94
N THR A 38 7.22 -3.03 10.04
CA THR A 38 6.97 -4.47 10.23
C THR A 38 5.52 -4.70 10.62
N PRO A 39 4.91 -5.80 10.14
CA PRO A 39 3.58 -6.17 10.62
C PRO A 39 3.64 -6.55 12.10
N ASP A 40 2.67 -6.08 12.88
CA ASP A 40 2.46 -6.51 14.25
C ASP A 40 1.30 -7.50 14.30
N LEU A 41 1.62 -8.75 14.64
CA LEU A 41 0.67 -9.85 14.78
C LEU A 41 0.49 -10.31 16.22
N THR A 42 1.00 -9.56 17.19
CA THR A 42 1.02 -9.97 18.61
C THR A 42 -0.38 -10.06 19.23
N ASP A 43 -1.34 -9.30 18.74
CA ASP A 43 -2.72 -9.30 19.22
C ASP A 43 -3.57 -10.46 18.67
N TYR A 44 -3.05 -11.20 17.69
CA TYR A 44 -3.75 -12.34 17.09
C TYR A 44 -3.45 -13.62 17.86
N ASN A 45 -4.28 -13.93 18.87
CA ASN A 45 -4.18 -15.15 19.68
C ASN A 45 -4.88 -16.32 18.99
N LEU A 46 -4.27 -16.85 17.92
CA LEU A 46 -4.82 -18.01 17.20
C LEU A 46 -4.41 -19.33 17.85
N MET A 47 -5.30 -20.32 17.75
CA MET A 47 -4.99 -21.69 18.15
C MET A 47 -3.87 -22.25 17.28
N ASN A 48 -2.94 -22.97 17.89
CA ASN A 48 -1.99 -23.81 17.16
C ASN A 48 -2.67 -25.05 16.57
N ALA A 49 -1.96 -25.83 15.73
CA ALA A 49 -2.53 -26.95 15.02
C ALA A 49 -3.12 -28.02 15.95
N SER A 50 -2.47 -28.30 17.07
CA SER A 50 -2.96 -29.27 18.08
C SER A 50 -4.20 -28.77 18.82
N GLU A 51 -4.16 -27.51 19.23
CA GLU A 51 -5.32 -26.87 19.90
C GLU A 51 -6.54 -26.81 18.99
N LYS A 52 -6.34 -26.40 17.72
CA LYS A 52 -7.40 -26.30 16.72
C LYS A 52 -8.05 -27.66 16.46
N LEU A 53 -7.24 -28.70 16.24
CA LEU A 53 -7.73 -30.04 15.97
C LEU A 53 -8.48 -30.60 17.20
N ASN A 54 -7.96 -30.38 18.42
CA ASN A 54 -8.65 -30.78 19.64
C ASN A 54 -9.97 -30.02 19.86
N PHE A 55 -9.98 -28.72 19.61
CA PHE A 55 -11.21 -27.92 19.69
C PHE A 55 -12.27 -28.43 18.72
N GLU A 56 -11.92 -28.73 17.47
CA GLU A 56 -12.86 -29.28 16.49
C GLU A 56 -13.40 -30.64 16.89
N ARG A 57 -12.57 -31.50 17.47
CA ARG A 57 -12.99 -32.78 18.01
C ARG A 57 -13.99 -32.62 19.16
N LEU A 58 -13.70 -31.73 20.11
CA LEU A 58 -14.60 -31.45 21.24
C LEU A 58 -15.90 -30.78 20.79
N ALA A 59 -15.88 -29.98 19.75
CA ALA A 59 -17.06 -29.38 19.13
C ALA A 59 -17.90 -30.37 18.30
N GLY A 60 -17.49 -31.64 18.22
CA GLY A 60 -18.22 -32.69 17.52
C GLY A 60 -18.13 -32.60 15.99
N ARG A 61 -17.08 -31.95 15.43
CA ARG A 61 -16.88 -31.85 13.97
C ARG A 61 -16.71 -33.25 13.34
N TYR A 62 -16.11 -34.18 14.05
CA TYR A 62 -15.81 -35.54 13.58
C TYR A 62 -16.80 -36.60 14.13
N THR A 63 -18.00 -36.19 14.47
CA THR A 63 -19.07 -37.10 14.97
C THR A 63 -20.23 -37.04 14.01
N ALA A 64 -20.67 -38.20 13.52
CA ALA A 64 -21.83 -38.31 12.66
C ALA A 64 -23.08 -37.75 13.36
N LYS A 65 -23.77 -36.84 12.70
CA LYS A 65 -24.98 -36.14 13.22
C LYS A 65 -26.23 -36.55 12.46
N SER A 66 -26.08 -37.27 11.37
CA SER A 66 -27.13 -37.72 10.47
C SER A 66 -26.91 -39.16 10.06
N ILE A 67 -27.96 -39.87 9.67
CA ILE A 67 -27.87 -41.19 9.09
C ILE A 67 -27.15 -41.23 7.72
N TYR A 68 -26.95 -40.04 7.11
CA TYR A 68 -26.20 -39.88 5.86
C TYR A 68 -24.72 -39.65 6.08
N ASP A 69 -24.29 -39.40 7.33
CA ASP A 69 -22.91 -39.20 7.67
C ASP A 69 -22.21 -40.55 7.91
N SER A 70 -21.05 -40.75 7.30
CA SER A 70 -20.21 -41.91 7.59
C SER A 70 -19.25 -41.60 8.71
N GLN A 71 -19.37 -42.32 9.84
CA GLN A 71 -18.42 -42.17 10.94
C GLN A 71 -17.00 -42.56 10.53
N ASP A 72 -16.86 -43.60 9.71
CA ASP A 72 -15.55 -44.07 9.21
C ASP A 72 -14.85 -42.99 8.39
N GLU A 73 -15.57 -42.22 7.54
CA GLU A 73 -15.01 -41.10 6.76
C GLU A 73 -14.61 -39.95 7.67
N LEU A 74 -15.41 -39.62 8.68
CA LEU A 74 -15.09 -38.57 9.66
C LEU A 74 -13.88 -38.94 10.52
N ASP A 75 -13.75 -40.21 10.90
CA ASP A 75 -12.56 -40.71 11.60
C ASP A 75 -11.34 -40.70 10.72
N ALA A 76 -11.45 -41.09 9.45
CA ALA A 76 -10.36 -41.01 8.50
C ALA A 76 -9.87 -39.56 8.30
N LEU A 77 -10.82 -38.62 8.21
CA LEU A 77 -10.50 -37.17 8.11
C LEU A 77 -9.79 -36.70 9.39
N TYR A 78 -10.27 -37.03 10.57
CA TYR A 78 -9.62 -36.68 11.83
C TYR A 78 -8.18 -37.23 11.89
N TYR A 79 -7.99 -38.51 11.59
CA TYR A 79 -6.68 -39.14 11.66
C TYR A 79 -5.71 -38.59 10.58
N SER A 80 -6.19 -38.19 9.41
CA SER A 80 -5.37 -37.52 8.39
C SER A 80 -4.79 -36.21 8.92
N ARG A 81 -5.61 -35.38 9.56
CA ARG A 81 -5.18 -34.12 10.18
C ARG A 81 -4.28 -34.34 11.39
N LEU A 82 -4.62 -35.32 12.24
CA LEU A 82 -3.77 -35.71 13.38
C LEU A 82 -2.37 -36.17 12.93
N LYS A 83 -2.28 -36.86 11.79
CA LYS A 83 -1.01 -37.27 11.20
C LYS A 83 -0.14 -36.06 10.90
N GLU A 84 -0.70 -35.01 10.29
CA GLU A 84 0.04 -33.79 9.99
C GLU A 84 0.46 -33.03 11.27
N VAL A 85 -0.42 -32.93 12.25
CA VAL A 85 -0.09 -32.34 13.56
C VAL A 85 1.06 -33.12 14.23
N ARG A 86 1.04 -34.45 14.20
CA ARG A 86 2.12 -35.30 14.75
C ARG A 86 3.43 -35.21 13.98
N ARG A 87 3.38 -34.84 12.70
CA ARG A 87 4.58 -34.52 11.89
C ARG A 87 5.16 -33.16 12.22
N GLY A 88 4.51 -32.39 13.09
CA GLY A 88 4.94 -31.04 13.48
C GLY A 88 4.41 -29.93 12.60
N VAL A 89 3.43 -30.20 11.73
CA VAL A 89 2.75 -29.14 10.96
C VAL A 89 2.02 -28.21 11.91
N ASN A 90 2.42 -26.96 11.90
CA ASN A 90 1.80 -25.87 12.65
C ASN A 90 2.02 -24.56 11.88
N THR A 91 1.18 -24.33 10.88
CA THR A 91 1.34 -23.20 9.96
C THR A 91 0.70 -21.95 10.55
N TYR A 92 1.51 -20.91 10.71
CA TYR A 92 1.01 -19.57 11.07
C TYR A 92 0.69 -18.80 9.79
N TRP A 93 -0.51 -18.96 9.28
CA TRP A 93 -0.94 -18.44 8.00
C TRP A 93 -0.97 -16.92 7.93
N LEU A 94 -1.19 -16.22 9.05
CA LEU A 94 -1.28 -14.75 9.07
C LEU A 94 0.01 -14.04 8.65
N SER A 95 1.17 -14.70 8.79
CA SER A 95 2.43 -14.13 8.37
C SER A 95 2.67 -14.20 6.86
N GLU A 96 1.99 -15.11 6.16
CA GLU A 96 2.25 -15.38 4.75
C GLU A 96 1.93 -14.19 3.82
N PRO A 97 0.81 -13.46 3.99
CA PRO A 97 0.51 -12.30 3.15
C PRO A 97 1.32 -11.04 3.50
N LEU A 98 2.15 -11.11 4.53
CA LEU A 98 2.82 -9.95 5.10
C LEU A 98 4.33 -9.98 4.86
N ARG A 99 4.96 -8.81 4.91
CA ARG A 99 6.41 -8.63 4.83
C ARG A 99 6.85 -7.41 5.63
N ALA A 100 8.10 -7.38 6.05
CA ALA A 100 8.74 -6.15 6.48
C ALA A 100 9.15 -5.34 5.25
N VAL A 101 9.04 -4.02 5.31
CA VAL A 101 9.35 -3.11 4.21
C VAL A 101 10.24 -1.95 4.67
N LEU A 102 11.07 -1.47 3.76
CA LEU A 102 11.87 -0.27 3.93
C LEU A 102 11.44 0.76 2.88
N ASN A 103 10.57 1.65 3.29
CA ASN A 103 10.09 2.76 2.47
C ASN A 103 11.10 3.89 2.47
N HIS A 104 11.27 4.56 1.34
CA HIS A 104 12.18 5.68 1.24
C HIS A 104 11.68 6.76 0.29
N SER A 105 12.04 8.00 0.61
CA SER A 105 11.79 9.14 -0.25
C SER A 105 13.01 10.05 -0.33
N HIS A 106 13.20 10.63 -1.50
CA HIS A 106 14.30 11.52 -1.82
C HIS A 106 13.75 12.77 -2.48
N ASN A 107 14.21 13.92 -2.06
CA ASN A 107 13.84 15.20 -2.64
C ASN A 107 15.10 16.04 -2.85
N LEU A 108 15.31 16.46 -4.08
CA LEU A 108 16.35 17.38 -4.47
C LEU A 108 15.69 18.67 -4.96
N TYR A 109 16.05 19.80 -4.36
CA TYR A 109 15.55 21.10 -4.75
C TYR A 109 16.71 22.06 -5.01
N ILE A 110 16.66 22.75 -6.14
CA ILE A 110 17.66 23.71 -6.57
C ILE A 110 16.94 25.03 -6.81
N ASP A 111 17.38 26.10 -6.18
CA ASP A 111 16.81 27.42 -6.38
C ASP A 111 17.87 28.53 -6.39
N GLY A 112 17.50 29.67 -6.95
CA GLY A 112 18.38 30.83 -7.06
C GLY A 112 17.82 31.87 -7.99
N GLY A 113 18.66 32.84 -8.30
CA GLY A 113 18.32 33.93 -9.23
C GLY A 113 18.66 35.30 -8.68
N ASP A 114 18.15 36.32 -9.32
CA ASP A 114 18.34 37.72 -8.94
C ASP A 114 16.98 38.44 -8.74
N ASN A 115 17.04 39.78 -8.63
CA ASN A 115 15.82 40.59 -8.47
C ASN A 115 14.90 40.60 -9.70
N ALA A 116 15.44 40.27 -10.90
CA ALA A 116 14.68 40.21 -12.13
C ALA A 116 14.13 38.79 -12.40
N MET A 117 14.91 37.76 -12.10
CA MET A 117 14.55 36.38 -12.41
C MET A 117 14.88 35.45 -11.22
N VAL A 118 13.89 34.72 -10.77
CA VAL A 118 14.04 33.71 -9.72
C VAL A 118 13.52 32.38 -10.25
N TYR A 119 14.26 31.31 -9.99
CA TYR A 119 13.88 29.97 -10.42
C TYR A 119 14.01 28.96 -9.27
N GLY A 120 13.21 27.92 -9.35
CA GLY A 120 13.29 26.75 -8.49
C GLY A 120 12.98 25.50 -9.29
N ILE A 121 13.79 24.45 -9.11
CA ILE A 121 13.64 23.15 -9.76
C ILE A 121 13.68 22.10 -8.70
N GLY A 122 12.64 21.29 -8.61
CA GLY A 122 12.53 20.17 -7.69
C GLY A 122 12.39 18.85 -8.43
N VAL A 123 13.02 17.81 -7.90
CA VAL A 123 12.80 16.42 -8.29
C VAL A 123 12.63 15.61 -7.02
N ALA A 124 11.57 14.81 -6.97
CA ALA A 124 11.32 13.93 -5.86
C ALA A 124 11.04 12.51 -6.36
N TYR A 125 11.43 11.54 -5.57
CA TYR A 125 11.16 10.13 -5.75
C TYR A 125 10.72 9.52 -4.43
N SER A 126 9.67 8.71 -4.43
CA SER A 126 9.27 7.90 -3.29
C SER A 126 8.93 6.48 -3.70
N ASN A 127 9.33 5.53 -2.85
CA ASN A 127 8.88 4.15 -2.88
C ASN A 127 8.14 3.86 -1.59
N ASP A 128 6.85 3.54 -1.72
CA ASP A 128 5.93 3.28 -0.61
C ASP A 128 5.37 1.85 -0.74
N ASP A 129 6.12 0.89 -0.25
CA ASP A 129 5.72 -0.51 -0.22
C ASP A 129 4.80 -0.78 0.98
N GLY A 130 3.72 -1.52 0.75
CA GLY A 130 2.84 -1.96 1.83
C GLY A 130 3.41 -3.17 2.58
N VAL A 131 3.13 -3.25 3.88
CA VAL A 131 3.41 -4.45 4.68
C VAL A 131 2.59 -5.66 4.20
N MET A 132 1.47 -5.42 3.53
CA MET A 132 0.73 -6.43 2.79
C MET A 132 1.32 -6.57 1.39
N LYS A 133 1.71 -7.79 1.01
CA LYS A 133 2.29 -8.07 -0.30
C LYS A 133 1.33 -7.66 -1.43
N GLY A 134 1.85 -7.18 -2.55
CA GLY A 134 1.04 -6.72 -3.68
C GLY A 134 0.38 -5.34 -3.46
N SER A 135 0.86 -4.56 -2.49
CA SER A 135 0.40 -3.20 -2.23
C SER A 135 1.58 -2.24 -2.27
N ASP A 136 2.02 -1.90 -3.48
CA ASP A 136 3.23 -1.13 -3.73
C ASP A 136 2.90 0.13 -4.53
N ARG A 137 3.58 1.24 -4.20
CA ARG A 137 3.43 2.51 -4.89
C ARG A 137 4.78 3.18 -5.08
N GLU A 138 5.05 3.54 -6.30
CA GLU A 138 6.22 4.31 -6.69
C GLU A 138 5.77 5.65 -7.27
N THR A 139 6.36 6.75 -6.80
CA THR A 139 6.02 8.10 -7.29
C THR A 139 7.29 8.84 -7.66
N MET A 140 7.28 9.43 -8.85
CA MET A 140 8.31 10.35 -9.32
C MET A 140 7.66 11.69 -9.62
N SER A 141 8.19 12.76 -9.04
CA SER A 141 7.66 14.11 -9.21
C SER A 141 8.75 15.06 -9.68
N GLY A 142 8.37 15.98 -10.54
CA GLY A 142 9.20 17.08 -10.98
C GLY A 142 8.43 18.39 -10.89
N ASN A 143 9.08 19.46 -10.43
CA ASN A 143 8.50 20.77 -10.47
C ASN A 143 9.50 21.85 -10.94
N ILE A 144 9.01 22.80 -11.70
CA ILE A 144 9.77 23.97 -12.14
C ILE A 144 8.96 25.21 -11.83
N LYS A 145 9.54 26.10 -11.03
CA LYS A 145 8.98 27.41 -10.73
C LYS A 145 9.88 28.49 -11.34
N LEU A 146 9.27 29.39 -12.08
CA LEU A 146 9.97 30.51 -12.69
C LEU A 146 9.18 31.79 -12.40
N SER A 147 9.87 32.80 -11.90
CA SER A 147 9.30 34.13 -11.74
C SER A 147 10.21 35.16 -12.41
N TYR A 148 9.67 35.91 -13.36
CA TYR A 148 10.39 36.95 -14.07
C TYR A 148 9.69 38.29 -13.89
N ARG A 149 10.47 39.30 -13.48
CA ARG A 149 10.00 40.67 -13.25
C ARG A 149 10.58 41.60 -14.29
N ALA A 150 9.69 42.18 -15.11
CA ALA A 150 10.03 43.19 -16.12
C ALA A 150 9.31 44.50 -15.76
N LYS A 151 10.02 45.44 -15.13
CA LYS A 151 9.49 46.74 -14.68
C LYS A 151 8.23 46.55 -13.79
N SER A 152 7.06 46.88 -14.32
CA SER A 152 5.76 46.76 -13.62
C SER A 152 5.06 45.44 -13.85
N LEU A 153 5.62 44.53 -14.64
CA LEU A 153 5.06 43.21 -14.93
C LEU A 153 5.81 42.14 -14.16
N ILE A 154 5.08 41.17 -13.61
CA ILE A 154 5.63 39.94 -13.01
C ILE A 154 4.96 38.77 -13.73
N PHE A 155 5.78 37.93 -14.33
CA PHE A 155 5.38 36.66 -14.94
C PHE A 155 5.77 35.53 -13.99
N THR A 156 4.84 34.65 -13.70
CA THR A 156 5.11 33.47 -12.88
C THR A 156 4.60 32.23 -13.61
N ASN A 157 5.46 31.21 -13.69
CA ASN A 157 5.07 29.89 -14.18
C ASN A 157 5.40 28.84 -13.12
N ASP A 158 4.46 27.95 -12.85
CA ASP A 158 4.64 26.82 -11.95
C ASP A 158 4.18 25.56 -12.71
N PHE A 159 5.17 24.79 -13.15
CA PHE A 159 4.97 23.55 -13.89
C PHE A 159 5.27 22.35 -12.98
N ASN A 160 4.34 21.41 -12.91
CA ASN A 160 4.46 20.19 -12.13
C ASN A 160 4.16 18.99 -13.02
N ILE A 161 4.94 17.93 -12.83
CA ILE A 161 4.73 16.61 -13.39
C ILE A 161 4.81 15.58 -12.28
N ASP A 162 3.83 14.71 -12.20
CA ASP A 162 3.79 13.59 -11.27
C ASP A 162 3.52 12.32 -12.06
N VAL A 163 4.33 11.30 -11.84
CA VAL A 163 4.15 9.95 -12.38
C VAL A 163 4.06 9.00 -11.20
N THR A 164 2.97 8.27 -11.11
CA THR A 164 2.74 7.30 -10.04
C THR A 164 2.38 5.95 -10.63
N ASN A 165 3.04 4.92 -10.18
CA ASN A 165 2.76 3.54 -10.51
C ASN A 165 2.28 2.82 -9.24
N TRP A 166 1.22 2.02 -9.37
CA TRP A 166 0.69 1.19 -8.29
C TRP A 166 0.65 -0.27 -8.72
N ASP A 167 1.00 -1.14 -7.80
CA ASP A 167 0.52 -2.52 -7.80
C ASP A 167 -0.65 -2.59 -6.80
N ARG A 168 -1.83 -3.01 -7.26
CA ARG A 168 -3.08 -2.98 -6.49
C ARG A 168 -3.71 -4.36 -6.34
N GLU A 169 -2.90 -5.39 -6.33
CA GLU A 169 -3.37 -6.73 -5.99
C GLU A 169 -2.92 -7.10 -4.56
N PRO A 170 -3.46 -6.44 -3.52
CA PRO A 170 -3.15 -6.83 -2.16
C PRO A 170 -3.66 -8.25 -1.94
N VAL A 171 -2.84 -9.04 -1.28
CA VAL A 171 -3.23 -10.39 -0.87
C VAL A 171 -4.41 -10.29 0.09
N ASP A 172 -5.44 -11.10 -0.12
CA ASP A 172 -6.57 -11.15 0.81
C ASP A 172 -6.15 -11.76 2.15
N PHE A 173 -5.90 -10.89 3.12
CA PHE A 173 -5.52 -11.27 4.48
C PHE A 173 -6.55 -12.19 5.14
N PHE A 174 -7.84 -11.99 4.85
CA PHE A 174 -8.92 -12.77 5.45
C PHE A 174 -8.88 -14.23 5.01
N THR A 175 -8.57 -14.51 3.74
CA THR A 175 -8.42 -15.87 3.24
C THR A 175 -7.30 -16.61 3.99
N PHE A 176 -6.19 -15.94 4.27
CA PHE A 176 -5.12 -16.52 5.08
C PHE A 176 -5.53 -16.72 6.54
N ALA A 177 -6.26 -15.76 7.11
CA ALA A 177 -6.74 -15.87 8.50
C ALA A 177 -7.69 -17.04 8.73
N GLN A 178 -8.41 -17.49 7.71
CA GLN A 178 -9.32 -18.63 7.78
C GLN A 178 -8.66 -19.99 7.61
N ALA A 179 -7.44 -20.04 7.10
CA ALA A 179 -6.74 -21.30 6.87
C ALA A 179 -6.34 -21.96 8.21
N ASN A 180 -6.67 -23.26 8.34
CA ASN A 180 -6.37 -23.98 9.57
C ASN A 180 -4.87 -24.27 9.73
N PRO A 181 -4.32 -24.18 10.95
CA PRO A 181 -2.89 -24.32 11.20
C PRO A 181 -2.34 -25.74 10.97
N TYR A 182 -3.17 -26.75 10.86
CA TYR A 182 -2.77 -28.12 10.54
C TYR A 182 -2.61 -28.37 9.02
N TYR A 183 -2.88 -27.38 8.17
CA TYR A 183 -2.61 -27.49 6.73
C TYR A 183 -1.15 -27.18 6.41
N ARG A 184 -0.59 -27.96 5.52
CA ARG A 184 0.76 -27.77 4.98
C ARG A 184 0.73 -26.69 3.88
N LYS A 185 1.73 -25.81 3.89
CA LYS A 185 1.91 -24.81 2.83
C LYS A 185 2.32 -25.44 1.51
N TYR A 186 3.20 -26.45 1.60
CA TYR A 186 3.87 -27.07 0.46
C TYR A 186 3.73 -28.58 0.51
N ASN A 187 3.73 -29.21 -0.65
CA ASN A 187 3.92 -30.64 -0.82
C ASN A 187 5.34 -31.07 -0.44
N ASP A 188 5.59 -32.38 -0.36
CA ASP A 188 6.93 -32.92 -0.03
C ASP A 188 7.98 -32.58 -1.12
N ASP A 189 7.57 -32.29 -2.34
CA ASP A 189 8.41 -31.86 -3.46
C ASP A 189 8.64 -30.33 -3.51
N GLY A 190 8.10 -29.58 -2.54
CA GLY A 190 8.20 -28.13 -2.46
C GLY A 190 7.20 -27.35 -3.30
N THR A 191 6.32 -28.01 -4.04
CA THR A 191 5.25 -27.33 -4.81
C THR A 191 4.14 -26.87 -3.86
N VAL A 192 3.41 -25.80 -4.28
CA VAL A 192 2.22 -25.33 -3.58
C VAL A 192 1.01 -26.13 -4.07
N PRO A 193 0.35 -26.92 -3.20
CA PRO A 193 -0.86 -27.62 -3.60
C PRO A 193 -1.99 -26.63 -3.90
N GLU A 194 -2.81 -26.92 -4.89
CA GLU A 194 -3.97 -26.12 -5.23
C GLU A 194 -5.01 -26.18 -4.12
N LEU A 195 -5.28 -27.37 -3.60
CA LEU A 195 -6.27 -27.63 -2.57
C LEU A 195 -5.59 -27.97 -1.25
N LEU A 196 -6.13 -27.45 -0.15
CA LEU A 196 -5.85 -27.89 1.22
C LEU A 196 -6.80 -29.00 1.66
N GLU A 197 -8.05 -28.95 1.17
CA GLU A 197 -9.04 -30.02 1.36
C GLU A 197 -9.90 -30.17 0.10
N ASP A 198 -10.23 -31.43 -0.21
CA ASP A 198 -11.10 -31.80 -1.32
C ASP A 198 -12.52 -32.08 -0.82
N MET A 199 -13.53 -31.71 -1.61
CA MET A 199 -14.95 -31.91 -1.33
C MET A 199 -15.29 -33.38 -1.02
N ASN A 200 -14.65 -34.31 -1.73
CA ASN A 200 -14.90 -35.75 -1.58
C ASN A 200 -14.43 -36.33 -0.25
N VAL A 201 -13.47 -35.64 0.42
CA VAL A 201 -12.86 -36.11 1.68
C VAL A 201 -13.41 -35.32 2.87
N ALA A 202 -13.61 -34.03 2.73
CA ALA A 202 -13.94 -33.14 3.84
C ALA A 202 -15.36 -32.54 3.77
N GLY A 203 -16.13 -32.86 2.72
CA GLY A 203 -17.44 -32.26 2.48
C GLY A 203 -17.38 -30.77 2.04
N THR A 204 -16.18 -30.27 1.84
CA THR A 204 -15.93 -28.89 1.37
C THR A 204 -14.60 -28.82 0.62
N THR A 205 -14.53 -27.95 -0.36
CA THR A 205 -13.28 -27.63 -1.06
C THR A 205 -12.63 -26.41 -0.41
N ILE A 206 -11.37 -26.55 0.02
CA ILE A 206 -10.59 -25.44 0.58
C ILE A 206 -9.35 -25.26 -0.29
N TYR A 207 -9.27 -24.12 -0.95
CA TYR A 207 -8.10 -23.73 -1.75
C TYR A 207 -6.95 -23.30 -0.86
N ASN A 208 -5.74 -23.54 -1.33
CA ASN A 208 -4.55 -23.03 -0.68
C ASN A 208 -4.42 -21.52 -0.96
N PRO A 209 -4.41 -20.65 0.05
CA PRO A 209 -4.24 -19.21 -0.16
C PRO A 209 -2.96 -18.85 -0.92
N LEU A 210 -1.88 -19.60 -0.72
CA LEU A 210 -0.62 -19.39 -1.45
C LEU A 210 -0.74 -19.76 -2.92
N TYR A 211 -1.51 -20.78 -3.27
CA TYR A 211 -1.77 -21.13 -4.65
C TYR A 211 -2.55 -20.03 -5.36
N LEU A 212 -3.61 -19.54 -4.74
CA LEU A 212 -4.41 -18.42 -5.26
C LEU A 212 -3.57 -17.15 -5.44
N TYR A 213 -2.64 -16.88 -4.51
CA TYR A 213 -1.73 -15.75 -4.61
C TYR A 213 -0.71 -15.90 -5.74
N ASN A 214 -0.22 -17.12 -5.97
CA ASN A 214 0.76 -17.41 -7.03
C ASN A 214 0.14 -17.46 -8.44
N ILE A 215 -1.18 -17.51 -8.56
CA ILE A 215 -1.84 -17.28 -9.85
C ILE A 215 -1.49 -15.87 -10.28
N VAL A 216 -0.85 -15.77 -11.46
CA VAL A 216 -0.35 -14.49 -11.99
C VAL A 216 -1.52 -13.56 -12.28
N ASN A 217 -1.86 -12.74 -11.32
CA ASN A 217 -2.70 -11.58 -11.50
C ASN A 217 -1.80 -10.33 -11.57
N THR A 218 -2.08 -9.47 -12.55
CA THR A 218 -1.37 -8.20 -12.68
C THR A 218 -2.39 -7.09 -12.72
N ASN A 219 -2.42 -6.27 -11.68
CA ASN A 219 -3.24 -5.06 -11.64
C ASN A 219 -2.34 -3.84 -11.42
N LYS A 220 -1.55 -3.53 -12.45
CA LYS A 220 -0.67 -2.37 -12.44
C LYS A 220 -1.40 -1.18 -13.03
N THR A 221 -1.44 -0.10 -12.28
CA THR A 221 -2.00 1.17 -12.72
C THR A 221 -0.90 2.22 -12.75
N GLY A 222 -0.75 2.90 -13.88
CA GLY A 222 0.11 4.06 -14.02
C GLY A 222 -0.74 5.32 -14.19
N GLU A 223 -0.39 6.38 -13.49
CA GLU A 223 -0.99 7.70 -13.65
C GLU A 223 0.10 8.74 -13.90
N MET A 224 -0.14 9.62 -14.87
CA MET A 224 0.69 10.79 -15.11
C MET A 224 -0.17 12.03 -15.01
N SER A 225 0.21 12.96 -14.15
CA SER A 225 -0.43 14.25 -13.96
C SER A 225 0.50 15.36 -14.42
N LEU A 226 0.01 16.23 -15.28
CA LEU A 226 0.70 17.45 -15.72
C LEU A 226 -0.12 18.66 -15.30
N ARG A 227 0.50 19.60 -14.59
CA ARG A 227 -0.14 20.83 -14.18
C ARG A 227 0.76 22.01 -14.49
N ASN A 228 0.24 22.98 -15.22
CA ASN A 228 0.94 24.23 -15.47
C ASN A 228 0.07 25.41 -15.04
N ASN A 229 0.60 26.21 -14.13
CA ASN A 229 -0.04 27.44 -13.68
C ASN A 229 0.82 28.60 -14.15
N PHE A 230 0.26 29.41 -15.06
CA PHE A 230 0.87 30.63 -15.53
C PHE A 230 0.07 31.83 -15.00
N SER A 231 0.77 32.83 -14.48
CA SER A 231 0.13 34.08 -14.04
C SER A 231 0.94 35.29 -14.43
N ILE A 232 0.22 36.38 -14.71
CA ILE A 232 0.76 37.72 -14.98
C ILE A 232 0.19 38.67 -13.94
N VAL A 233 1.06 39.42 -13.29
CA VAL A 233 0.68 40.52 -12.41
C VAL A 233 1.22 41.81 -13.00
N TRP A 234 0.32 42.73 -13.30
CA TRP A 234 0.67 44.06 -13.78
C TRP A 234 0.35 45.11 -12.72
N ARG A 235 1.37 45.86 -12.29
CA ARG A 235 1.25 46.98 -11.36
C ARG A 235 1.36 48.27 -12.13
N PHE A 236 0.34 49.13 -12.09
CA PHE A 236 0.32 50.39 -12.80
C PHE A 236 -0.18 51.49 -11.86
N LEU A 237 0.25 52.74 -12.16
CA LEU A 237 -0.09 53.94 -11.40
C LEU A 237 0.19 53.83 -9.89
N ASN A 238 1.14 53.08 -9.44
CA ASN A 238 1.60 52.84 -8.05
C ASN A 238 0.51 52.39 -7.06
N ALA A 239 -0.77 52.39 -7.46
CA ALA A 239 -1.91 52.05 -6.61
C ALA A 239 -2.76 50.90 -7.13
N PHE A 240 -2.59 50.51 -8.39
CA PHE A 240 -3.43 49.49 -9.03
C PHE A 240 -2.63 48.25 -9.40
N GLN A 241 -3.25 47.08 -9.19
CA GLN A 241 -2.72 45.80 -9.58
C GLN A 241 -3.79 45.01 -10.34
N LEU A 242 -3.45 44.52 -11.53
CA LEU A 242 -4.23 43.56 -12.28
C LEU A 242 -3.53 42.22 -12.22
N ARG A 243 -4.26 41.14 -11.96
CA ARG A 243 -3.78 39.77 -11.95
C ARG A 243 -4.65 38.90 -12.88
N GLY A 244 -4.03 38.18 -13.78
CA GLY A 244 -4.65 37.20 -14.66
C GLY A 244 -3.87 35.89 -14.65
#